data_d89a2006aaee52885c3c938e4b61ce6c
#
_entry.id   d89a2006aaee52885c3c938e4b61ce6c
#
_cell.length_a   1.000
_cell.length_b   1.000
_cell.length_c   1.000
_cell.angle_alpha   90.00
_cell.angle_beta   90.00
_cell.angle_gamma   90.00
#
_symmetry.space_group_name_H-M   'P 1'
#
loop_
_entity.id
_entity.type
_entity.pdbx_description
1 polymer ?
#
loop_
_entity_poly.entity_id
_entity_poly.type
_entity_poly.pdbx_seq_one_letter_code
_entity_poly.pdbx_strand_id
1 'polypeptide(L)'
;GGWAAILKFGAHEKEISGSMHLTTNNRMELFAVISGLGVLKQSCQVEVYSDSAYVVNAFNQNWIDNWQKRGWKTSDNKPVENQDLWKLLLLTMRKHEVSYHKVPGHQDHAENNRCDELAKIEVQNVIRAFSDLEPKKNPN
;
A
#
# COMPACT_ATOMS: atom_id res chain seq x y z
N GLY A 1 12.17 9.34 -2.48
CA GLY A 1 11.19 8.99 -1.51
C GLY A 1 11.30 7.57 -1.05
N GLY A 2 10.52 7.26 -0.08
CA GLY A 2 10.54 5.93 0.48
C GLY A 2 9.19 5.45 0.91
N TRP A 3 9.09 4.17 1.15
CA TRP A 3 7.85 3.57 1.58
C TRP A 3 8.17 2.51 2.62
N ALA A 4 7.20 2.18 3.44
CA ALA A 4 7.37 1.12 4.41
C ALA A 4 6.02 0.47 4.68
N ALA A 5 6.05 -0.80 4.97
CA ALA A 5 4.87 -1.53 5.35
C ALA A 5 5.22 -2.39 6.56
N ILE A 6 4.35 -2.43 7.54
CA ILE A 6 4.52 -3.26 8.69
C ILE A 6 3.48 -4.35 8.60
N LEU A 7 3.93 -5.59 8.56
CA LEU A 7 3.06 -6.71 8.38
C LEU A 7 2.94 -7.45 9.69
N LYS A 8 1.73 -7.62 10.17
CA LYS A 8 1.47 -8.33 11.41
C LYS A 8 0.62 -9.55 11.11
N PHE A 9 1.02 -10.68 11.61
CA PHE A 9 0.29 -11.90 11.36
C PHE A 9 0.40 -12.75 12.61
N GLY A 10 -0.69 -12.87 13.33
CA GLY A 10 -0.66 -13.57 14.60
C GLY A 10 0.26 -12.85 15.55
N ALA A 11 1.23 -13.55 16.07
CA ALA A 11 2.20 -12.95 16.96
C ALA A 11 3.43 -12.43 16.23
N HIS A 12 3.45 -12.52 14.92
CA HIS A 12 4.63 -12.13 14.17
C HIS A 12 4.47 -10.74 13.59
N GLU A 13 5.57 -10.05 13.47
CA GLU A 13 5.57 -8.73 12.88
C GLU A 13 6.79 -8.61 12.01
N LYS A 14 6.61 -8.08 10.81
CA LYS A 14 7.71 -7.92 9.89
C LYS A 14 7.59 -6.56 9.25
N GLU A 15 8.69 -5.86 9.17
CA GLU A 15 8.71 -4.57 8.54
C GLU A 15 9.45 -4.68 7.23
N ILE A 16 8.89 -4.15 6.17
CA ILE A 16 9.54 -4.10 4.88
C ILE A 16 9.50 -2.68 4.39
N SER A 17 10.53 -2.28 3.69
CA SER A 17 10.59 -0.92 3.21
C SER A 17 11.48 -0.86 1.98
N GLY A 18 11.45 0.25 1.32
CA GLY A 18 12.26 0.46 0.14
C GLY A 18 12.30 1.92 -0.23
N SER A 19 13.04 2.22 -1.28
CA SER A 19 13.10 3.58 -1.78
C SER A 19 12.93 3.54 -3.28
N MET A 20 12.47 4.66 -3.83
CA MET A 20 12.26 4.76 -5.25
C MET A 20 12.72 6.10 -5.70
N HIS A 21 13.35 6.12 -6.87
CA HIS A 21 13.81 7.36 -7.45
C HIS A 21 12.72 7.99 -8.25
N LEU A 22 12.59 9.25 -8.22
CA LEU A 22 11.67 9.99 -9.09
C LEU A 22 10.27 9.40 -9.07
N THR A 23 9.73 9.22 -7.90
CA THR A 23 8.40 8.66 -7.81
C THR A 23 7.52 9.57 -6.96
N THR A 24 6.23 9.35 -6.98
CA THR A 24 5.29 10.12 -6.22
C THR A 24 4.90 9.38 -4.97
N ASN A 25 4.26 10.09 -4.05
CA ASN A 25 3.76 9.46 -2.84
C ASN A 25 2.74 8.38 -3.17
N ASN A 26 1.92 8.61 -4.17
CA ASN A 26 0.90 7.62 -4.53
C ASN A 26 1.53 6.32 -5.00
N ARG A 27 2.59 6.41 -5.77
CA ARG A 27 3.26 5.20 -6.21
C ARG A 27 3.93 4.48 -5.04
N MET A 28 4.47 5.22 -4.10
CA MET A 28 5.09 4.59 -2.94
C MET A 28 4.06 3.89 -2.09
N GLU A 29 2.87 4.46 -1.94
CA GLU A 29 1.82 3.81 -1.18
C GLU A 29 1.38 2.52 -1.85
N LEU A 30 1.24 2.55 -3.15
CA LEU A 30 0.87 1.34 -3.87
C LEU A 30 1.92 0.26 -3.73
N PHE A 31 3.19 0.64 -3.85
CA PHE A 31 4.26 -0.32 -3.71
C PHE A 31 4.31 -0.93 -2.33
N ALA A 32 4.02 -0.14 -1.31
CA ALA A 32 4.03 -0.66 0.05
C ALA A 32 2.98 -1.74 0.22
N VAL A 33 1.80 -1.53 -0.32
CA VAL A 33 0.75 -2.52 -0.19
C VAL A 33 1.09 -3.76 -1.00
N ILE A 34 1.56 -3.57 -2.22
CA ILE A 34 1.93 -4.71 -3.07
C ILE A 34 3.01 -5.53 -2.38
N SER A 35 4.00 -4.86 -1.81
CA SER A 35 5.09 -5.58 -1.17
C SER A 35 4.62 -6.32 0.07
N GLY A 36 3.74 -5.70 0.84
CA GLY A 36 3.22 -6.36 2.02
C GLY A 36 2.43 -7.60 1.67
N LEU A 37 1.58 -7.50 0.66
CA LEU A 37 0.81 -8.67 0.26
C LEU A 37 1.72 -9.75 -0.33
N GLY A 38 2.77 -9.34 -1.00
CA GLY A 38 3.66 -10.29 -1.63
C GLY A 38 4.46 -11.14 -0.66
N VAL A 39 4.59 -10.67 0.58
CA VAL A 39 5.31 -11.45 1.57
C VAL A 39 4.48 -12.62 2.07
N LEU A 40 3.16 -12.53 1.96
CA LEU A 40 2.29 -13.57 2.48
C LEU A 40 2.28 -14.76 1.54
N LYS A 41 2.61 -15.92 2.07
CA LYS A 41 2.74 -17.08 1.23
C LYS A 41 1.49 -17.90 1.11
N GLN A 42 0.54 -17.68 1.98
CA GLN A 42 -0.69 -18.43 1.94
C GLN A 42 -1.84 -17.48 1.75
N SER A 43 -3.00 -17.98 1.36
CA SER A 43 -4.19 -17.16 1.26
C SER A 43 -4.57 -16.66 2.64
N CYS A 44 -4.78 -15.37 2.76
CA CYS A 44 -5.07 -14.76 4.04
C CYS A 44 -6.22 -13.80 3.92
N GLN A 45 -6.87 -13.53 5.05
CA GLN A 45 -7.70 -12.38 5.18
C GLN A 45 -6.78 -11.25 5.59
N VAL A 46 -6.74 -10.17 4.84
CA VAL A 46 -5.78 -9.11 5.08
C VAL A 46 -6.51 -7.79 5.30
N GLU A 47 -6.10 -7.06 6.32
CA GLU A 47 -6.62 -5.71 6.52
C GLU A 47 -5.49 -4.74 6.32
N VAL A 48 -5.67 -3.81 5.41
CA VAL A 48 -4.66 -2.81 5.10
C VAL A 48 -5.07 -1.51 5.73
N TYR A 49 -4.18 -0.95 6.55
CA TYR A 49 -4.43 0.32 7.20
C TYR A 49 -3.49 1.35 6.61
N SER A 50 -4.03 2.43 6.11
CA SER A 50 -3.22 3.45 5.47
C SER A 50 -3.82 4.82 5.68
N ASP A 51 -2.97 5.84 5.80
CA ASP A 51 -3.46 7.19 5.86
C ASP A 51 -3.61 7.77 4.45
N SER A 52 -3.39 6.98 3.42
CA SER A 52 -3.50 7.47 2.06
C SER A 52 -4.92 7.33 1.56
N ALA A 53 -5.59 8.44 1.39
CA ALA A 53 -6.94 8.40 0.85
C ALA A 53 -6.93 7.87 -0.57
N TYR A 54 -5.86 8.08 -1.30
CA TYR A 54 -5.76 7.64 -2.68
C TYR A 54 -5.95 6.12 -2.79
N VAL A 55 -5.21 5.38 -1.98
CA VAL A 55 -5.28 3.94 -2.07
C VAL A 55 -6.58 3.41 -1.46
N VAL A 56 -6.95 3.92 -0.30
CA VAL A 56 -8.11 3.39 0.39
C VAL A 56 -9.39 3.68 -0.37
N ASN A 57 -9.53 4.90 -0.89
CA ASN A 57 -10.76 5.25 -1.57
C ASN A 57 -10.91 4.57 -2.92
N ALA A 58 -9.79 4.23 -3.56
CA ALA A 58 -9.90 3.54 -4.84
C ALA A 58 -10.67 2.24 -4.70
N PHE A 59 -10.53 1.58 -3.56
CA PHE A 59 -11.27 0.36 -3.34
C PHE A 59 -12.61 0.62 -2.67
N ASN A 60 -12.67 1.52 -1.73
CA ASN A 60 -13.89 1.70 -0.98
C ASN A 60 -14.95 2.54 -1.70
N GLN A 61 -14.54 3.29 -2.72
CA GLN A 61 -15.48 4.08 -3.49
C GLN A 61 -15.60 3.59 -4.92
N ASN A 62 -15.17 2.37 -5.16
CA ASN A 62 -15.36 1.71 -6.46
C ASN A 62 -14.67 2.40 -7.64
N TRP A 63 -13.60 3.11 -7.38
CA TRP A 63 -12.86 3.71 -8.50
C TRP A 63 -12.31 2.60 -9.41
N ILE A 64 -11.84 1.52 -8.82
CA ILE A 64 -11.23 0.44 -9.58
C ILE A 64 -12.25 -0.20 -10.52
N ASP A 65 -13.46 -0.46 -10.02
CA ASP A 65 -14.47 -1.04 -10.87
C ASP A 65 -14.78 -0.12 -12.02
N ASN A 66 -14.88 1.17 -11.79
CA ASN A 66 -15.19 2.11 -12.85
C ASN A 66 -14.07 2.19 -13.86
N TRP A 67 -12.84 2.17 -13.41
CA TRP A 67 -11.71 2.19 -14.31
C TRP A 67 -11.70 0.94 -15.19
N GLN A 68 -11.97 -0.21 -14.61
CA GLN A 68 -11.97 -1.44 -15.37
C GLN A 68 -13.07 -1.42 -16.42
N LYS A 69 -14.22 -0.88 -16.09
CA LYS A 69 -15.30 -0.81 -17.04
C LYS A 69 -14.99 0.12 -18.19
N ARG A 70 -14.14 1.11 -17.96
CA ARG A 70 -13.80 2.06 -19.00
C ARG A 70 -12.50 1.72 -19.70
N GLY A 71 -11.96 0.54 -19.47
CA GLY A 71 -10.70 0.17 -20.09
C GLY A 71 -9.51 0.90 -19.53
N TRP A 72 -9.55 1.17 -18.23
CA TRP A 72 -8.48 1.86 -17.49
C TRP A 72 -8.33 3.31 -17.96
N LYS A 73 -9.47 3.94 -18.14
CA LYS A 73 -9.50 5.35 -18.48
C LYS A 73 -10.36 6.10 -17.50
N THR A 74 -10.03 7.36 -17.28
CA THR A 74 -10.80 8.20 -16.39
C THR A 74 -12.06 8.64 -17.11
N SER A 75 -12.92 9.36 -16.41
CA SER A 75 -14.13 9.87 -17.02
C SER A 75 -13.81 10.86 -18.13
N ASP A 76 -12.62 11.48 -18.09
CA ASP A 76 -12.18 12.38 -19.16
C ASP A 76 -11.54 11.61 -20.29
N ASN A 77 -11.62 10.30 -20.28
CA ASN A 77 -11.05 9.47 -21.34
C ASN A 77 -9.54 9.53 -21.39
N LYS A 78 -8.89 9.77 -20.27
CA LYS A 78 -7.44 9.77 -20.20
C LYS A 78 -6.98 8.53 -19.48
N PRO A 79 -5.77 8.06 -19.74
CA PRO A 79 -5.30 6.85 -19.05
C PRO A 79 -5.26 7.07 -17.54
N VAL A 80 -5.63 6.07 -16.80
CA VAL A 80 -5.57 6.14 -15.36
C VAL A 80 -4.10 6.21 -14.93
N GLU A 81 -3.77 7.12 -14.02
CA GLU A 81 -2.41 7.23 -13.57
C GLU A 81 -2.04 6.03 -12.73
N ASN A 82 -0.79 5.62 -12.83
CA ASN A 82 -0.27 4.50 -12.05
C ASN A 82 -0.97 3.19 -12.35
N GLN A 83 -1.55 3.08 -13.56
CA GLN A 83 -2.30 1.89 -13.87
C GLN A 83 -1.43 0.64 -13.85
N ASP A 84 -0.14 0.76 -14.10
CA ASP A 84 0.75 -0.39 -13.98
C ASP A 84 0.74 -0.95 -12.56
N LEU A 85 0.81 -0.09 -11.57
CA LEU A 85 0.81 -0.53 -10.19
C LEU A 85 -0.57 -0.97 -9.72
N TRP A 86 -1.62 -0.30 -10.20
CA TRP A 86 -2.96 -0.74 -9.84
C TRP A 86 -3.23 -2.15 -10.36
N LYS A 87 -2.79 -2.44 -11.56
CA LYS A 87 -3.00 -3.77 -12.10
C LYS A 87 -2.19 -4.82 -11.36
N LEU A 88 -0.97 -4.45 -10.98
CA LEU A 88 -0.14 -5.36 -10.22
C LEU A 88 -0.75 -5.61 -8.85
N LEU A 89 -1.30 -4.59 -8.22
CA LEU A 89 -1.92 -4.75 -6.92
C LEU A 89 -3.13 -5.68 -7.01
N LEU A 90 -3.96 -5.51 -8.04
CA LEU A 90 -5.11 -6.38 -8.19
C LEU A 90 -4.69 -7.83 -8.37
N LEU A 91 -3.61 -8.04 -9.12
CA LEU A 91 -3.12 -9.36 -9.33
C LEU A 91 -2.62 -9.97 -8.02
N THR A 92 -1.93 -9.17 -7.23
CA THR A 92 -1.40 -9.65 -5.96
C THR A 92 -2.52 -9.93 -4.98
N MET A 93 -3.62 -9.20 -5.07
CA MET A 93 -4.74 -9.41 -4.17
C MET A 93 -5.54 -10.67 -4.45
N ARG A 94 -5.36 -11.26 -5.62
CA ARG A 94 -6.24 -12.35 -6.02
C ARG A 94 -6.31 -13.52 -5.09
N LYS A 95 -5.24 -13.83 -4.42
CA LYS A 95 -5.28 -14.98 -3.56
C LYS A 95 -5.63 -14.64 -2.14
N HIS A 96 -6.00 -13.41 -1.85
CA HIS A 96 -6.31 -13.00 -0.49
C HIS A 96 -7.66 -12.33 -0.45
N GLU A 97 -8.22 -12.19 0.75
CA GLU A 97 -9.38 -11.35 0.95
C GLU A 97 -8.86 -10.08 1.59
N VAL A 98 -8.93 -8.97 0.91
CA VAL A 98 -8.29 -7.75 1.37
C VAL A 98 -9.31 -6.67 1.61
N SER A 99 -9.21 -6.02 2.77
CA SER A 99 -10.05 -4.89 3.12
C SER A 99 -9.16 -3.69 3.39
N TYR A 100 -9.62 -2.51 3.06
CA TYR A 100 -8.82 -1.31 3.21
C TYR A 100 -9.46 -0.36 4.21
N HIS A 101 -8.67 0.19 5.11
CA HIS A 101 -9.14 1.07 6.17
C HIS A 101 -8.29 2.33 6.21
N LYS A 102 -8.97 3.48 6.23
CA LYS A 102 -8.26 4.73 6.30
C LYS A 102 -8.04 5.09 7.75
N VAL A 103 -6.83 5.49 8.08
CA VAL A 103 -6.52 5.88 9.44
C VAL A 103 -5.89 7.26 9.42
N PRO A 104 -5.96 8.00 10.50
CA PRO A 104 -5.39 9.31 10.56
C PRO A 104 -3.93 9.22 10.90
N GLY A 105 -3.10 9.52 10.01
CA GLY A 105 -1.70 9.61 10.26
C GLY A 105 -1.15 8.36 10.88
N HIS A 106 -0.14 8.41 11.60
CA HIS A 106 0.52 7.31 12.17
C HIS A 106 -0.12 6.87 13.44
N GLN A 107 -1.29 6.46 13.46
CA GLN A 107 -1.91 6.04 14.64
C GLN A 107 -1.56 4.67 14.99
N ASP A 108 -1.39 4.40 16.22
CA ASP A 108 -1.05 3.12 16.70
C ASP A 108 -2.31 2.38 16.92
N HIS A 109 -2.57 1.34 16.28
CA HIS A 109 -3.78 0.62 16.42
C HIS A 109 -3.59 -0.46 17.41
N ALA A 110 -4.19 -0.33 18.49
CA ALA A 110 -4.06 -1.35 19.48
C ALA A 110 -5.03 -2.38 19.18
N GLU A 111 -4.95 -3.13 18.26
CA GLU A 111 -5.91 -4.02 17.97
C GLU A 111 -5.71 -5.28 18.57
N ASN A 112 -6.61 -6.11 18.66
CA ASN A 112 -6.45 -7.28 19.25
C ASN A 112 -6.16 -8.23 18.34
N ASN A 113 -5.46 -8.91 18.20
CA ASN A 113 -5.11 -9.77 17.34
C ASN A 113 -5.55 -11.03 17.59
N ARG A 114 -6.65 -11.40 17.54
CA ARG A 114 -7.03 -12.60 17.80
C ARG A 114 -7.09 -13.47 16.67
N CYS A 115 -7.12 -13.12 15.51
CA CYS A 115 -7.26 -14.00 14.44
C CYS A 115 -6.02 -14.48 13.92
N ASP A 116 -5.78 -15.71 13.98
CA ASP A 116 -4.55 -16.23 13.54
C ASP A 116 -4.37 -16.15 12.08
N GLU A 117 -5.42 -16.18 11.31
CA GLU A 117 -5.22 -16.11 9.88
C GLU A 117 -5.38 -14.76 9.33
N LEU A 118 -5.49 -13.76 10.16
CA LEU A 118 -5.66 -12.41 9.69
C LEU A 118 -4.34 -11.71 9.63
N ALA A 119 -4.00 -11.16 8.51
CA ALA A 119 -2.80 -10.35 8.38
C ALA A 119 -3.19 -8.90 8.34
N LYS A 120 -2.41 -8.05 8.97
CA LYS A 120 -2.63 -6.62 8.96
C LYS A 120 -1.41 -5.94 8.39
N ILE A 121 -1.63 -5.02 7.48
CA ILE A 121 -0.55 -4.27 6.88
C ILE A 121 -0.76 -2.81 7.18
N GLU A 122 0.20 -2.20 7.82
CA GLU A 122 0.18 -0.77 8.06
C GLU A 122 1.14 -0.13 7.10
N VAL A 123 0.66 0.76 6.27
CA VAL A 123 1.46 1.39 5.24
C VAL A 123 1.90 2.75 5.71
N GLN A 124 3.18 3.03 5.67
CA GLN A 124 3.74 4.27 6.14
C GLN A 124 4.59 4.91 5.07
N ASN A 125 4.62 6.22 5.10
CA ASN A 125 5.40 6.96 4.15
C ASN A 125 6.61 7.51 4.87
N VAL A 126 7.79 7.13 4.48
CA VAL A 126 8.99 7.55 5.16
C VAL A 126 9.84 8.49 4.31
N ILE A 127 9.19 9.34 3.55
CA ILE A 127 9.88 10.25 2.68
C ILE A 127 10.89 11.08 3.42
N ARG A 128 10.55 11.54 4.60
CA ARG A 128 11.45 12.41 5.28
C ARG A 128 12.77 11.75 5.63
N ALA A 129 12.70 10.49 5.98
CA ALA A 129 13.92 9.82 6.33
C ALA A 129 14.86 9.73 5.14
N PHE A 130 14.32 9.48 3.96
CA PHE A 130 15.18 9.42 2.82
C PHE A 130 15.65 10.76 2.38
N SER A 131 14.85 11.78 2.54
CA SER A 131 15.29 13.11 2.21
C SER A 131 16.46 13.52 3.07
N ASP A 132 16.43 13.15 4.33
CA ASP A 132 17.54 13.50 5.19
C ASP A 132 18.79 12.77 4.80
N LEU A 133 18.68 11.59 4.31
CA LEU A 133 19.86 10.85 3.95
C LEU A 133 20.48 11.32 2.67
N GLU A 134 19.67 11.72 1.72
CA GLU A 134 20.21 12.09 0.45
C GLU A 134 21.20 13.19 0.48
N PRO A 135 20.98 14.26 1.15
CA PRO A 135 21.96 15.31 1.15
C PRO A 135 23.25 14.87 1.77
N LYS A 136 23.20 13.99 2.70
CA LYS A 136 24.42 13.61 3.30
C LYS A 136 25.22 12.76 2.43
N LYS A 137 24.62 12.06 1.55
CA LYS A 137 25.41 11.25 0.78
C LYS A 137 26.09 11.94 -0.27
N ASN A 138 25.83 13.07 -0.59
CA ASN A 138 26.44 13.69 -1.68
C ASN A 138 27.44 14.60 -1.36
N PRO A 139 28.41 14.36 -0.93
CA PRO A 139 29.32 15.30 -0.54
C PRO A 139 30.28 15.46 -1.51
N ASN A 140 30.65 15.34 -1.91
CA ASN A 140 31.66 15.56 -2.64
C ASN A 140 31.88 15.54 -3.21
#